data_9a779f079670f532e7bb19c441f2bbbd
#
_entry.id   9a779f079670f532e7bb19c441f2bbbd
#
_cell.length_a   1.000
_cell.length_b   1.000
_cell.length_c   1.000
_cell.angle_alpha   90.00
_cell.angle_beta   90.00
_cell.angle_gamma   90.00
#
_symmetry.space_group_name_H-M   'P 1'
#
loop_
_entity.id
_entity.type
_entity.pdbx_description
1 polymer ?
#
loop_
_entity_poly.entity_id
_entity_poly.type
_entity_poly.pdbx_seq_one_letter_code
_entity_poly.pdbx_strand_id
1 'polypeptide(L)'
;MTIRQILTEPDPQLRIKSKPVQKVDTEIKNLMNDMLETMYAAPGIGLAAVQIGVHKRVIVIDIAKEPEPNNPMYFANPEIVWTSEKKCTFEEGCLSLPKQFAEIERPEQCHVKYLDQNGKKQLLKAKGLLATCIQHEIDHLNGVLFIDYLSKLKKSFILKKLIKAKKEAISDQINF
;
A
#
# COMPACT_ATOMS: atom_id res chain seq x y z
N MET A 1 -17.41 -10.02 4.74
CA MET A 1 -16.22 -9.16 4.75
C MET A 1 -15.31 -9.66 5.86
N THR A 2 -14.05 -9.85 5.60
CA THR A 2 -13.12 -10.51 6.53
C THR A 2 -11.86 -9.67 6.67
N ILE A 3 -11.51 -9.30 7.91
CA ILE A 3 -10.22 -8.67 8.19
C ILE A 3 -9.11 -9.69 7.94
N ARG A 4 -8.14 -9.33 7.11
CA ARG A 4 -7.00 -10.16 6.72
C ARG A 4 -5.77 -9.80 7.54
N GLN A 5 -4.89 -10.78 7.75
CA GLN A 5 -3.58 -10.51 8.36
C GLN A 5 -2.70 -9.71 7.41
N ILE A 6 -2.12 -8.61 7.88
CA ILE A 6 -1.15 -7.83 7.12
C ILE A 6 0.24 -8.43 7.29
N LEU A 7 0.90 -8.73 6.18
CA LEU A 7 2.28 -9.18 6.15
C LEU A 7 3.22 -8.02 6.50
N THR A 8 4.24 -8.30 7.29
CA THR A 8 5.24 -7.31 7.69
C THR A 8 6.64 -7.71 7.26
N GLU A 9 7.46 -6.73 6.93
CA GLU A 9 8.88 -6.95 6.62
C GLU A 9 9.57 -7.71 7.81
N PRO A 10 10.40 -8.73 7.57
CA PRO A 10 11.01 -9.12 6.30
C PRO A 10 10.31 -10.27 5.54
N ASP A 11 8.98 -10.29 5.45
CA ASP A 11 8.28 -11.34 4.70
C ASP A 11 8.61 -11.22 3.20
N PRO A 12 9.17 -12.28 2.56
CA PRO A 12 9.59 -12.23 1.16
C PRO A 12 8.43 -12.04 0.19
N GLN A 13 7.20 -12.36 0.57
CA GLN A 13 6.01 -12.16 -0.25
C GLN A 13 5.80 -10.68 -0.62
N LEU A 14 6.22 -9.74 0.26
CA LEU A 14 6.14 -8.30 -0.01
C LEU A 14 7.01 -7.86 -1.21
N ARG A 15 7.95 -8.69 -1.65
CA ARG A 15 8.86 -8.41 -2.76
C ARG A 15 8.43 -9.07 -4.07
N ILE A 16 7.31 -9.80 -4.07
CA ILE A 16 6.79 -10.45 -5.26
C ILE A 16 6.02 -9.44 -6.11
N LYS A 17 6.35 -9.34 -7.40
CA LYS A 17 5.61 -8.51 -8.35
C LYS A 17 4.22 -9.08 -8.60
N SER A 18 3.19 -8.29 -8.37
CA SER A 18 1.80 -8.65 -8.54
C SER A 18 1.40 -8.76 -10.02
N LYS A 19 0.54 -9.74 -10.32
CA LYS A 19 0.04 -10.00 -11.68
C LYS A 19 -1.26 -9.23 -11.97
N PRO A 20 -1.48 -8.79 -13.22
CA PRO A 20 -2.75 -8.17 -13.60
C PRO A 20 -3.95 -9.10 -13.38
N VAL A 21 -5.10 -8.52 -13.03
CA VAL A 21 -6.38 -9.22 -13.05
C VAL A 21 -6.99 -9.13 -14.46
N GLN A 22 -7.65 -10.18 -14.91
CA GLN A 22 -8.28 -10.19 -16.23
C GLN A 22 -9.57 -9.36 -16.28
N LYS A 23 -10.33 -9.37 -15.18
CA LYS A 23 -11.59 -8.64 -15.00
C LYS A 23 -11.85 -8.38 -13.52
N VAL A 24 -12.73 -7.42 -13.23
CA VAL A 24 -13.24 -7.16 -11.88
C VAL A 24 -14.53 -7.95 -11.70
N ASP A 25 -14.38 -9.22 -11.35
CA ASP A 25 -15.48 -10.13 -11.04
C ASP A 25 -15.82 -10.10 -9.54
N THR A 26 -16.73 -11.00 -9.11
CA THR A 26 -17.16 -11.10 -7.71
C THR A 26 -15.99 -11.41 -6.78
N GLU A 27 -15.02 -12.23 -7.20
CA GLU A 27 -13.82 -12.54 -6.39
C GLU A 27 -13.00 -11.28 -6.13
N ILE A 28 -12.74 -10.49 -7.18
CA ILE A 28 -11.98 -9.23 -7.06
C ILE A 28 -12.74 -8.19 -6.23
N LYS A 29 -14.06 -8.09 -6.38
CA LYS A 29 -14.89 -7.19 -5.54
C LYS A 29 -14.84 -7.59 -4.06
N ASN A 30 -14.93 -8.87 -3.77
CA ASN A 30 -14.82 -9.38 -2.39
C ASN A 30 -13.42 -9.10 -1.82
N LEU A 31 -12.37 -9.31 -2.62
CA LEU A 31 -10.99 -8.94 -2.24
C LEU A 31 -10.87 -7.46 -1.91
N MET A 32 -11.40 -6.57 -2.76
CA MET A 32 -11.40 -5.12 -2.54
C MET A 32 -12.09 -4.75 -1.22
N ASN A 33 -13.23 -5.38 -0.91
CA ASN A 33 -13.97 -5.15 0.34
C ASN A 33 -13.18 -5.65 1.56
N ASP A 34 -12.62 -6.85 1.51
CA ASP A 34 -11.77 -7.39 2.59
C ASP A 34 -10.53 -6.49 2.82
N MET A 35 -9.93 -5.97 1.74
CA MET A 35 -8.80 -5.04 1.82
C MET A 35 -9.20 -3.72 2.48
N LEU A 36 -10.35 -3.16 2.13
CA LEU A 36 -10.84 -1.90 2.71
C LEU A 36 -11.10 -2.04 4.22
N GLU A 37 -11.79 -3.10 4.64
CA GLU A 37 -12.03 -3.42 6.05
C GLU A 37 -10.72 -3.61 6.82
N THR A 38 -9.78 -4.34 6.21
CA THR A 38 -8.44 -4.56 6.79
C THR A 38 -7.68 -3.24 6.96
N MET A 39 -7.72 -2.37 5.95
CA MET A 39 -7.09 -1.05 5.97
C MET A 39 -7.64 -0.17 7.09
N TYR A 40 -8.97 -0.11 7.23
CA TYR A 40 -9.62 0.68 8.29
C TYR A 40 -9.33 0.13 9.68
N ALA A 41 -9.32 -1.20 9.85
CA ALA A 41 -8.98 -1.82 11.14
C ALA A 41 -7.53 -1.56 11.57
N ALA A 42 -6.63 -1.31 10.62
CA ALA A 42 -5.21 -1.02 10.85
C ALA A 42 -4.86 0.47 10.81
N PRO A 43 -5.80 1.40 11.00
CA PRO A 43 -5.88 2.82 10.66
C PRO A 43 -4.90 3.28 9.56
N GLY A 44 -5.03 2.66 8.38
CA GLY A 44 -4.29 3.02 7.17
C GLY A 44 -5.10 3.89 6.21
N ILE A 45 -4.43 4.53 5.26
CA ILE A 45 -5.03 5.32 4.18
C ILE A 45 -4.88 4.66 2.81
N GLY A 46 -4.10 3.57 2.71
CA GLY A 46 -3.90 2.76 1.52
C GLY A 46 -3.53 1.33 1.90
N LEU A 47 -3.83 0.39 1.01
CA LEU A 47 -3.44 -1.01 1.14
C LEU A 47 -3.37 -1.66 -0.25
N ALA A 48 -2.27 -2.37 -0.51
CA ALA A 48 -2.09 -3.20 -1.69
C ALA A 48 -2.34 -4.68 -1.39
N ALA A 49 -2.90 -5.41 -2.35
CA ALA A 49 -3.27 -6.81 -2.17
C ALA A 49 -2.08 -7.71 -1.76
N VAL A 50 -0.87 -7.42 -2.21
CA VAL A 50 0.34 -8.15 -1.81
C VAL A 50 0.59 -8.08 -0.30
N GLN A 51 0.19 -7.02 0.38
CA GLN A 51 0.35 -6.86 1.83
C GLN A 51 -0.54 -7.83 2.64
N ILE A 52 -1.53 -8.42 2.02
CA ILE A 52 -2.36 -9.50 2.59
C ILE A 52 -2.12 -10.86 1.90
N GLY A 53 -0.95 -11.03 1.25
CA GLY A 53 -0.54 -12.28 0.61
C GLY A 53 -1.22 -12.57 -0.74
N VAL A 54 -1.90 -11.61 -1.36
CA VAL A 54 -2.57 -11.78 -2.65
C VAL A 54 -1.80 -11.05 -3.74
N HIS A 55 -1.14 -11.79 -4.63
CA HIS A 55 -0.26 -11.22 -5.66
C HIS A 55 -1.02 -10.81 -6.94
N LYS A 56 -2.11 -10.05 -6.76
CA LYS A 56 -2.93 -9.44 -7.81
C LYS A 56 -2.76 -7.92 -7.79
N ARG A 57 -2.80 -7.28 -8.96
CA ARG A 57 -2.68 -5.81 -9.06
C ARG A 57 -3.98 -5.13 -8.64
N VAL A 58 -4.21 -5.07 -7.34
CA VAL A 58 -5.37 -4.42 -6.69
C VAL A 58 -4.87 -3.57 -5.53
N ILE A 59 -5.35 -2.34 -5.43
CA ILE A 59 -5.12 -1.45 -4.29
C ILE A 59 -6.42 -0.78 -3.86
N VAL A 60 -6.52 -0.41 -2.60
CA VAL A 60 -7.59 0.41 -2.04
C VAL A 60 -6.99 1.62 -1.35
N ILE A 61 -7.66 2.77 -1.44
CA ILE A 61 -7.18 4.04 -0.87
C ILE A 61 -8.38 4.81 -0.32
N ASP A 62 -8.22 5.38 0.87
CA ASP A 62 -9.11 6.40 1.42
C ASP A 62 -8.28 7.41 2.21
N ILE A 63 -8.19 8.63 1.69
CA ILE A 63 -7.46 9.73 2.34
C ILE A 63 -8.37 10.69 3.10
N ALA A 64 -9.68 10.39 3.17
CA ALA A 64 -10.61 11.19 3.95
C ALA A 64 -10.20 11.17 5.43
N LYS A 65 -10.38 12.30 6.11
CA LYS A 65 -10.08 12.46 7.52
C LYS A 65 -11.33 12.97 8.23
N GLU A 66 -11.55 12.50 9.43
CA GLU A 66 -12.61 13.06 10.27
C GLU A 66 -12.50 14.60 10.36
N PRO A 67 -13.63 15.33 10.28
CA PRO A 67 -15.03 14.86 10.27
C PRO A 67 -15.60 14.50 8.89
N GLU A 68 -14.79 14.43 7.83
CA GLU A 68 -15.26 14.07 6.49
C GLU A 68 -15.68 12.59 6.42
N PRO A 69 -16.77 12.28 5.68
CA PRO A 69 -17.17 10.91 5.48
C PRO A 69 -16.12 10.13 4.68
N ASN A 70 -16.01 8.83 4.94
CA ASN A 70 -15.15 7.94 4.15
C ASN A 70 -15.46 8.04 2.65
N ASN A 71 -14.40 8.09 1.86
CA ASN A 71 -14.47 8.16 0.39
C ASN A 71 -13.51 7.15 -0.24
N PRO A 72 -13.80 5.84 -0.11
CA PRO A 72 -12.90 4.79 -0.57
C PRO A 72 -12.80 4.74 -2.09
N MET A 73 -11.59 4.56 -2.56
CA MET A 73 -11.25 4.39 -3.98
C MET A 73 -10.67 3.00 -4.20
N TYR A 74 -11.10 2.34 -5.27
CA TYR A 74 -10.72 0.98 -5.63
C TYR A 74 -10.04 0.97 -6.99
N PHE A 75 -8.87 0.33 -7.06
CA PHE A 75 -8.08 0.29 -8.28
C PHE A 75 -7.68 -1.14 -8.60
N ALA A 76 -8.13 -1.65 -9.74
CA ALA A 76 -7.60 -2.86 -10.34
C ALA A 76 -6.72 -2.51 -11.53
N ASN A 77 -5.57 -3.18 -11.65
CA ASN A 77 -4.54 -2.92 -12.65
C ASN A 77 -4.12 -1.44 -12.75
N PRO A 78 -3.83 -0.75 -11.64
CA PRO A 78 -3.41 0.63 -11.72
C PRO A 78 -2.06 0.73 -12.45
N GLU A 79 -1.97 1.74 -13.32
CA GLU A 79 -0.77 2.07 -14.10
C GLU A 79 -0.58 3.59 -14.13
N ILE A 80 0.59 4.07 -13.69
CA ILE A 80 0.96 5.47 -13.81
C ILE A 80 1.36 5.74 -15.26
N VAL A 81 0.62 6.63 -15.93
CA VAL A 81 0.86 6.98 -17.34
C VAL A 81 1.53 8.34 -17.51
N TRP A 82 1.59 9.13 -16.45
CA TRP A 82 2.28 10.42 -16.42
C TRP A 82 2.58 10.84 -14.98
N THR A 83 3.69 11.53 -14.79
CA THR A 83 4.06 12.18 -13.52
C THR A 83 4.57 13.61 -13.76
N SER A 84 4.39 14.49 -12.77
CA SER A 84 4.97 15.84 -12.80
C SER A 84 6.48 15.79 -12.59
N GLU A 85 7.19 16.80 -13.16
CA GLU A 85 8.60 17.04 -12.83
C GLU A 85 8.76 17.59 -11.42
N LYS A 86 7.80 18.44 -11.00
CA LYS A 86 7.75 18.95 -9.64
C LYS A 86 7.50 17.80 -8.66
N LYS A 87 8.29 17.79 -7.61
CA LYS A 87 8.20 16.80 -6.53
C LYS A 87 7.71 17.42 -5.24
N CYS A 88 7.20 16.60 -4.35
CA CYS A 88 6.87 16.94 -2.98
C CYS A 88 7.42 15.88 -2.03
N THR A 89 7.66 16.28 -0.80
CA THR A 89 8.13 15.38 0.27
C THR A 89 7.02 15.20 1.28
N PHE A 90 6.70 13.93 1.57
CA PHE A 90 5.80 13.54 2.66
C PHE A 90 6.50 12.56 3.59
N GLU A 91 6.15 12.62 4.87
CA GLU A 91 6.49 11.54 5.79
C GLU A 91 5.60 10.35 5.48
N GLU A 92 6.20 9.28 4.96
CA GLU A 92 5.53 8.02 4.66
C GLU A 92 5.72 7.01 5.78
N GLY A 93 4.63 6.32 6.11
CA GLY A 93 4.60 5.09 6.88
C GLY A 93 3.98 3.99 6.05
N CYS A 94 4.03 2.75 6.54
CA CYS A 94 3.45 1.60 5.86
C CYS A 94 2.97 0.56 6.88
N LEU A 95 1.79 -0.01 6.64
CA LEU A 95 1.23 -1.06 7.50
C LEU A 95 2.12 -2.32 7.55
N SER A 96 2.91 -2.55 6.49
CA SER A 96 3.90 -3.64 6.43
C SER A 96 5.24 -3.32 7.10
N LEU A 97 5.45 -2.06 7.53
CA LEU A 97 6.63 -1.61 8.30
C LEU A 97 6.18 -0.89 9.58
N PRO A 98 5.64 -1.61 10.57
CA PRO A 98 5.03 -1.02 11.77
C PRO A 98 5.96 -0.05 12.49
N LYS A 99 5.43 1.14 12.85
CA LYS A 99 6.16 2.18 13.60
C LYS A 99 7.44 2.70 12.92
N GLN A 100 7.57 2.51 11.61
CA GLN A 100 8.66 3.09 10.82
C GLN A 100 8.11 4.16 9.87
N PHE A 101 8.77 5.31 9.88
CA PHE A 101 8.41 6.47 9.06
C PHE A 101 9.66 7.08 8.44
N ALA A 102 9.55 7.66 7.26
CA ALA A 102 10.62 8.42 6.64
C ALA A 102 10.07 9.45 5.66
N GLU A 103 10.77 10.54 5.50
CA GLU A 103 10.51 11.51 4.44
C GLU A 103 10.91 10.94 3.09
N ILE A 104 9.94 10.87 2.18
CA ILE A 104 10.11 10.36 0.81
C ILE A 104 9.71 11.44 -0.17
N GLU A 105 10.58 11.67 -1.16
CA GLU A 105 10.34 12.60 -2.26
C GLU A 105 9.71 11.85 -3.43
N ARG A 106 8.52 12.31 -3.86
CA ARG A 106 7.80 11.77 -5.01
C ARG A 106 7.32 12.87 -5.95
N PRO A 107 7.04 12.57 -7.24
CA PRO A 107 6.26 13.47 -8.09
C PRO A 107 4.99 13.97 -7.39
N GLU A 108 4.78 15.31 -7.40
CA GLU A 108 3.63 15.94 -6.72
C GLU A 108 2.29 15.54 -7.34
N GLN A 109 2.31 15.21 -8.64
CA GLN A 109 1.13 14.80 -9.38
C GLN A 109 1.40 13.54 -10.21
N CYS A 110 0.37 12.71 -10.39
CA CYS A 110 0.41 11.58 -11.30
C CYS A 110 -0.94 11.35 -11.98
N HIS A 111 -0.91 10.84 -13.21
CA HIS A 111 -2.10 10.35 -13.90
C HIS A 111 -2.08 8.83 -13.89
N VAL A 112 -3.17 8.23 -13.47
CA VAL A 112 -3.29 6.78 -13.29
C VAL A 112 -4.47 6.25 -14.09
N LYS A 113 -4.21 5.27 -14.97
CA LYS A 113 -5.23 4.44 -15.61
C LYS A 113 -5.52 3.22 -14.74
N TYR A 114 -6.76 2.84 -14.58
CA TYR A 114 -7.16 1.68 -13.80
C TYR A 114 -8.56 1.20 -14.17
N LEU A 115 -8.95 0.05 -13.64
CA LEU A 115 -10.34 -0.41 -13.61
C LEU A 115 -10.92 -0.11 -12.24
N ASP A 116 -12.09 0.53 -12.18
CA ASP A 116 -12.80 0.75 -10.91
C ASP A 116 -13.47 -0.53 -10.39
N GLN A 117 -14.16 -0.45 -9.26
CA GLN A 117 -14.88 -1.57 -8.64
C GLN A 117 -15.96 -2.20 -9.52
N ASN A 118 -16.38 -1.52 -10.61
CA ASN A 118 -17.35 -2.02 -11.58
C ASN A 118 -16.67 -2.55 -12.85
N GLY A 119 -15.34 -2.55 -12.90
CA GLY A 119 -14.55 -2.96 -14.07
C GLY A 119 -14.53 -1.93 -15.20
N LYS A 120 -14.97 -0.69 -14.95
CA LYS A 120 -14.92 0.40 -15.93
C LYS A 120 -13.53 1.02 -15.96
N LYS A 121 -13.03 1.31 -17.16
CA LYS A 121 -11.76 2.02 -17.35
C LYS A 121 -11.89 3.47 -16.89
N GLN A 122 -10.95 3.89 -16.07
CA GLN A 122 -10.87 5.22 -15.50
C GLN A 122 -9.49 5.84 -15.75
N LEU A 123 -9.45 7.17 -15.77
CA LEU A 123 -8.22 7.96 -15.72
C LEU A 123 -8.35 8.98 -14.59
N LEU A 124 -7.55 8.82 -13.55
CA LEU A 124 -7.49 9.73 -12.41
C LEU A 124 -6.28 10.63 -12.54
N LYS A 125 -6.49 11.95 -12.36
CA LYS A 125 -5.43 12.95 -12.22
C LYS A 125 -5.30 13.26 -10.72
N ALA A 126 -4.32 12.67 -10.07
CA ALA A 126 -4.09 12.82 -8.63
C ALA A 126 -3.01 13.86 -8.35
N LYS A 127 -3.12 14.55 -7.19
CA LYS A 127 -2.14 15.51 -6.69
C LYS A 127 -1.95 15.39 -5.16
N GLY A 128 -0.81 15.87 -4.66
CA GLY A 128 -0.52 15.94 -3.24
C GLY A 128 -0.56 14.57 -2.57
N LEU A 129 -1.20 14.47 -1.40
CA LEU A 129 -1.27 13.24 -0.62
C LEU A 129 -1.87 12.06 -1.39
N LEU A 130 -2.92 12.29 -2.20
CA LEU A 130 -3.50 11.23 -3.02
C LEU A 130 -2.50 10.69 -4.05
N ALA A 131 -1.75 11.56 -4.72
CA ALA A 131 -0.73 11.13 -5.68
C ALA A 131 0.39 10.35 -4.98
N THR A 132 0.82 10.79 -3.80
CA THR A 132 1.83 10.09 -2.98
C THR A 132 1.33 8.70 -2.58
N CYS A 133 0.10 8.60 -2.07
CA CYS A 133 -0.50 7.33 -1.65
C CYS A 133 -0.61 6.35 -2.82
N ILE A 134 -1.12 6.79 -3.98
CA ILE A 134 -1.23 5.95 -5.18
C ILE A 134 0.13 5.42 -5.61
N GLN A 135 1.17 6.26 -5.64
CA GLN A 135 2.52 5.86 -5.99
C GLN A 135 3.08 4.84 -5.00
N HIS A 136 2.84 5.03 -3.70
CA HIS A 136 3.23 4.11 -2.64
C HIS A 136 2.58 2.72 -2.83
N GLU A 137 1.27 2.69 -3.06
CA GLU A 137 0.55 1.43 -3.23
C GLU A 137 0.93 0.71 -4.55
N ILE A 138 1.20 1.45 -5.63
CA ILE A 138 1.70 0.86 -6.88
C ILE A 138 3.11 0.30 -6.70
N ASP A 139 3.96 0.93 -5.90
CA ASP A 139 5.27 0.39 -5.53
C ASP A 139 5.14 -1.01 -4.90
N HIS A 140 4.21 -1.19 -3.96
CA HIS A 140 3.93 -2.50 -3.37
C HIS A 140 3.60 -3.56 -4.45
N LEU A 141 2.81 -3.21 -5.46
CA LEU A 141 2.47 -4.12 -6.56
C LEU A 141 3.69 -4.50 -7.42
N ASN A 142 4.76 -3.72 -7.34
CA ASN A 142 6.02 -3.96 -8.04
C ASN A 142 7.10 -4.56 -7.12
N GLY A 143 6.77 -4.89 -5.87
CA GLY A 143 7.71 -5.43 -4.89
C GLY A 143 8.65 -4.40 -4.28
N VAL A 144 8.30 -3.10 -4.37
CA VAL A 144 9.08 -1.97 -3.84
C VAL A 144 8.43 -1.46 -2.56
N LEU A 145 9.25 -1.13 -1.57
CA LEU A 145 8.82 -0.51 -0.30
C LEU A 145 9.45 0.88 -0.17
N PHE A 146 8.82 1.78 0.60
CA PHE A 146 9.34 3.15 0.75
C PHE A 146 10.78 3.20 1.26
N ILE A 147 11.21 2.22 2.05
CA ILE A 147 12.60 2.12 2.53
C ILE A 147 13.62 1.90 1.40
N ASP A 148 13.19 1.50 0.21
CA ASP A 148 14.08 1.33 -0.95
C ASP A 148 14.54 2.67 -1.53
N TYR A 149 13.84 3.76 -1.23
CA TYR A 149 14.23 5.15 -1.57
C TYR A 149 15.24 5.75 -0.60
N LEU A 150 15.51 5.09 0.53
CA LEU A 150 16.41 5.56 1.55
C LEU A 150 17.86 5.14 1.27
N SER A 151 18.81 5.82 1.92
CA SER A 151 20.21 5.39 1.91
C SER A 151 20.36 3.97 2.47
N LYS A 152 21.35 3.23 2.02
CA LYS A 152 21.66 1.86 2.50
C LYS A 152 21.74 1.78 4.02
N LEU A 153 22.31 2.82 4.66
CA LEU A 153 22.45 2.89 6.12
C LEU A 153 21.09 3.02 6.82
N LYS A 154 20.24 3.97 6.38
CA LYS A 154 18.90 4.18 6.93
C LYS A 154 18.03 2.93 6.74
N LYS A 155 18.03 2.36 5.54
CA LYS A 155 17.30 1.11 5.24
C LYS A 155 17.74 -0.02 6.15
N SER A 156 19.05 -0.27 6.29
CA SER A 156 19.58 -1.32 7.16
C SER A 156 19.18 -1.14 8.62
N PHE A 157 19.16 0.11 9.11
CA PHE A 157 18.74 0.42 10.48
C PHE A 157 17.25 0.09 10.71
N ILE A 158 16.38 0.47 9.79
CA ILE A 158 14.94 0.15 9.86
C ILE A 158 14.72 -1.37 9.86
N LEU A 159 15.36 -2.09 8.92
CA LEU A 159 15.24 -3.55 8.82
C LEU A 159 15.69 -4.25 10.12
N LYS A 160 16.80 -3.83 10.72
CA LYS A 160 17.28 -4.39 12.01
C LYS A 160 16.25 -4.18 13.13
N LYS A 161 15.64 -2.99 13.21
CA LYS A 161 14.57 -2.69 14.19
C LYS A 161 13.36 -3.61 14.00
N LEU A 162 12.90 -3.81 12.76
CA LEU A 162 11.75 -4.66 12.44
C LEU A 162 12.02 -6.12 12.78
N ILE A 163 13.21 -6.65 12.43
CA ILE A 163 13.62 -8.02 12.76
C ILE A 163 13.66 -8.21 14.28
N LYS A 164 14.20 -7.25 15.01
CA LYS A 164 14.26 -7.30 16.49
C LYS A 164 12.85 -7.33 17.08
N ALA A 165 11.99 -6.39 16.69
CA ALA A 165 10.61 -6.33 17.19
C ALA A 165 9.81 -7.61 16.90
N LYS A 166 10.01 -8.22 15.71
CA LYS A 166 9.35 -9.48 15.35
C LYS A 166 9.82 -10.64 16.22
N LYS A 167 11.12 -10.72 16.55
CA LYS A 167 11.68 -11.73 17.45
C LYS A 167 11.14 -11.59 18.88
N GLU A 168 11.07 -10.37 19.39
CA GLU A 168 10.52 -10.08 20.73
C GLU A 168 9.05 -10.49 20.82
N ALA A 169 8.21 -10.14 19.81
CA ALA A 169 6.81 -10.51 19.79
C ALA A 169 6.60 -12.05 19.75
N ILE A 170 7.47 -12.81 19.07
CA ILE A 170 7.42 -14.28 19.05
C ILE A 170 7.84 -14.84 20.42
N SER A 171 8.87 -14.30 21.07
CA SER A 171 9.30 -14.73 22.40
C SER A 171 8.21 -14.55 23.45
N ASP A 172 7.49 -13.43 23.40
CA ASP A 172 6.41 -13.14 24.35
C ASP A 172 5.22 -14.09 24.19
N GLN A 173 4.97 -14.60 22.97
CA GLN A 173 3.93 -15.60 22.70
C GLN A 173 4.29 -17.03 23.16
N ILE A 174 5.58 -17.34 23.27
CA ILE A 174 6.06 -18.67 23.70
C ILE A 174 6.13 -18.80 25.23
N ASN A 175 6.23 -17.66 25.94
CA ASN A 175 6.35 -17.63 27.41
C ASN A 175 4.99 -17.54 28.15
N PHE A 176 3.88 -17.79 27.46
CA PHE A 176 2.53 -18.03 28.00
C PHE A 176 2.12 -19.45 27.67
#